data_296cfb7c9ccbb39ad25b212d279b95e1
#
_entry.id   296cfb7c9ccbb39ad25b212d279b95e1
#
_cell.length_a   1.000
_cell.length_b   1.000
_cell.length_c   1.000
_cell.angle_alpha   90.00
_cell.angle_beta   90.00
_cell.angle_gamma   90.00
#
_symmetry.space_group_name_H-M   'P 1'
#
loop_
_entity.id
_entity.type
_entity.pdbx_description
1 polymer ?
#
loop_
_entity_poly.entity_id
_entity_poly.type
_entity_poly.pdbx_seq_one_letter_code
_entity_poly.pdbx_strand_id
1 'polypeptide(L)'
;MKIGIMGGTFNPVHNGHLSLADAALKQYFLDEVWFMPSGLPAHKANDELLDAEKRLTMVKLAIAEKPGFAASSFEIDRAGFTYTADTMAALAIKYPEHEFYFI
;
A
#
# COMPACT_ATOMS: atom_id res chain seq x y z
N MET A 1 1.27 -3.63 -16.56
CA MET A 1 2.45 -3.28 -15.77
C MET A 1 2.64 -4.26 -14.62
N LYS A 2 3.85 -4.38 -14.16
CA LYS A 2 4.17 -5.13 -12.93
C LYS A 2 4.15 -4.16 -11.76
N ILE A 3 3.25 -4.38 -10.83
CA ILE A 3 3.01 -3.48 -9.72
C ILE A 3 3.21 -4.20 -8.39
N GLY A 4 4.10 -3.67 -7.56
CA GLY A 4 4.29 -4.16 -6.21
C GLY A 4 3.32 -3.48 -5.26
N ILE A 5 2.73 -4.24 -4.36
CA ILE A 5 1.83 -3.71 -3.35
C ILE A 5 2.56 -3.72 -2.02
N MET A 6 2.87 -2.52 -1.51
CA MET A 6 3.41 -2.33 -0.17
C MET A 6 2.23 -2.08 0.76
N GLY A 7 1.71 -3.16 1.32
CA GLY A 7 0.63 -3.07 2.28
C GLY A 7 1.15 -2.80 3.68
N GLY A 8 0.35 -2.15 4.48
CA GLY A 8 0.70 -1.92 5.86
C GLY A 8 -0.19 -0.89 6.52
N THR A 9 -0.01 -0.75 7.81
CA THR A 9 -0.74 0.25 8.59
C THR A 9 -0.22 1.65 8.28
N PHE A 10 1.10 1.80 8.16
CA PHE A 10 1.78 3.10 7.97
C PHE A 10 1.33 4.11 9.02
N ASN A 11 1.67 3.82 10.26
CA ASN A 11 1.25 4.65 11.41
C ASN A 11 2.46 5.21 12.16
N PRO A 12 3.23 6.15 11.60
CA PRO A 12 3.21 6.60 10.20
C PRO A 12 4.14 5.79 9.29
N VAL A 13 4.15 6.14 8.01
CA VAL A 13 5.17 5.67 7.06
C VAL A 13 6.54 6.19 7.50
N HIS A 14 7.59 5.41 7.24
CA HIS A 14 8.97 5.81 7.59
C HIS A 14 9.97 5.35 6.55
N ASN A 15 11.23 5.74 6.74
CA ASN A 15 12.29 5.46 5.76
C ASN A 15 12.51 3.98 5.49
N GLY A 16 12.26 3.12 6.48
CA GLY A 16 12.33 1.67 6.27
C GLY A 16 11.36 1.18 5.21
N HIS A 17 10.14 1.72 5.21
CA HIS A 17 9.16 1.41 4.17
C HIS A 17 9.65 1.85 2.79
N LEU A 18 10.21 3.06 2.70
CA LEU A 18 10.69 3.61 1.45
C LEU A 18 11.86 2.81 0.90
N SER A 19 12.80 2.41 1.77
CA SER A 19 13.96 1.60 1.37
C SER A 19 13.54 0.22 0.86
N LEU A 20 12.59 -0.42 1.55
CA LEU A 20 12.08 -1.72 1.14
C LEU A 20 11.39 -1.64 -0.21
N ALA A 21 10.56 -0.61 -0.41
CA ALA A 21 9.86 -0.41 -1.67
C ALA A 21 10.85 -0.16 -2.82
N ASP A 22 11.88 0.65 -2.58
CA ASP A 22 12.90 0.93 -3.58
C ASP A 22 13.66 -0.34 -3.97
N ALA A 23 14.04 -1.15 -2.98
CA ALA A 23 14.71 -2.42 -3.23
C ALA A 23 13.82 -3.36 -4.06
N ALA A 24 12.54 -3.46 -3.72
CA ALA A 24 11.62 -4.32 -4.46
C ALA A 24 11.44 -3.84 -5.90
N LEU A 25 11.30 -2.53 -6.10
CA LEU A 25 11.14 -1.93 -7.42
C LEU A 25 12.30 -2.33 -8.33
N LYS A 26 13.53 -2.26 -7.82
CA LYS A 26 14.73 -2.54 -8.58
C LYS A 26 15.00 -4.01 -8.76
N GLN A 27 14.89 -4.80 -7.69
CA GLN A 27 15.26 -6.22 -7.70
C GLN A 27 14.30 -7.08 -8.52
N TYR A 28 13.03 -6.73 -8.54
CA TYR A 28 12.00 -7.50 -9.23
C TYR A 28 11.55 -6.84 -10.53
N PHE A 29 12.23 -5.77 -10.95
CA PHE A 29 11.93 -5.06 -12.19
C PHE A 29 10.47 -4.63 -12.27
N LEU A 30 9.95 -4.11 -11.16
CA LEU A 30 8.58 -3.61 -11.11
C LEU A 30 8.48 -2.26 -11.82
N ASP A 31 7.32 -2.01 -12.41
CA ASP A 31 7.07 -0.72 -13.03
C ASP A 31 6.72 0.34 -11.98
N GLU A 32 5.94 -0.07 -10.97
CA GLU A 32 5.53 0.81 -9.88
C GLU A 32 5.43 0.03 -8.58
N VAL A 33 5.49 0.75 -7.46
CA VAL A 33 5.11 0.25 -6.15
C VAL A 33 3.99 1.14 -5.63
N TRP A 34 2.88 0.50 -5.27
CA TRP A 34 1.74 1.19 -4.67
C TRP A 34 1.80 1.01 -3.16
N PHE A 35 1.87 2.13 -2.44
CA PHE A 35 1.76 2.14 -0.98
C PHE A 35 0.28 2.14 -0.63
N MET A 36 -0.17 1.08 0.01
CA MET A 36 -1.59 0.84 0.25
C MET A 36 -1.86 0.73 1.75
N PRO A 37 -2.17 1.85 2.41
CA PRO A 37 -2.50 1.82 3.84
C PRO A 37 -3.76 0.99 4.08
N SER A 38 -3.74 0.19 5.15
CA SER A 38 -4.91 -0.57 5.54
C SER A 38 -6.00 0.36 6.08
N GLY A 39 -7.25 -0.04 5.87
CA GLY A 39 -8.38 0.67 6.45
C GLY A 39 -8.51 0.33 7.94
N LEU A 40 -9.10 -0.83 8.22
CA LEU A 40 -9.16 -1.38 9.56
C LEU A 40 -8.31 -2.64 9.60
N PRO A 41 -7.15 -2.63 10.30
CA PRO A 41 -6.34 -3.84 10.41
C PRO A 41 -7.12 -4.95 11.11
N ALA A 42 -7.03 -6.16 10.57
CA ALA A 42 -7.82 -7.29 11.05
C ALA A 42 -7.57 -7.65 12.52
N HIS A 43 -6.42 -7.27 13.06
CA HIS A 43 -6.00 -7.65 14.42
C HIS A 43 -5.54 -6.46 15.26
N LYS A 44 -5.80 -5.25 14.81
CA LYS A 44 -5.48 -4.05 15.58
C LYS A 44 -6.68 -3.11 15.56
N ALA A 45 -7.21 -2.87 16.72
CA ALA A 45 -8.22 -1.85 16.94
C ALA A 45 -7.84 -1.17 18.25
N ASN A 46 -6.98 -0.14 18.17
CA ASN A 46 -6.58 0.58 19.36
C ASN A 46 -6.56 2.08 19.08
N ASP A 47 -6.57 2.84 20.16
CA ASP A 47 -6.70 4.29 20.12
C ASP A 47 -5.44 5.00 19.62
N GLU A 48 -4.34 4.26 19.48
CA GLU A 48 -3.06 4.83 19.01
C GLU A 48 -2.95 4.86 17.50
N LEU A 49 -3.90 4.24 16.81
CA LEU A 49 -3.89 4.20 15.36
C LEU A 49 -4.40 5.53 14.80
N LEU A 50 -3.57 6.20 14.02
CA LEU A 50 -4.01 7.38 13.26
C LEU A 50 -5.13 6.99 12.32
N ASP A 51 -6.05 7.93 12.04
CA ASP A 51 -7.11 7.62 11.10
C ASP A 51 -6.56 7.39 9.70
N ALA A 52 -7.35 6.69 8.87
CA ALA A 52 -6.90 6.25 7.56
C ALA A 52 -6.53 7.40 6.65
N GLU A 53 -7.29 8.50 6.68
CA GLU A 53 -7.03 9.66 5.83
C GLU A 53 -5.70 10.33 6.18
N LYS A 54 -5.38 10.43 7.46
CA LYS A 54 -4.10 10.99 7.90
C LYS A 54 -2.94 10.11 7.47
N ARG A 55 -3.09 8.79 7.64
CA ARG A 55 -2.05 7.84 7.24
C ARG A 55 -1.79 7.91 5.74
N LEU A 56 -2.85 7.99 4.95
CA LEU A 56 -2.73 8.12 3.50
C LEU A 56 -2.06 9.44 3.11
N THR A 57 -2.43 10.54 3.76
CA THR A 57 -1.81 11.84 3.51
C THR A 57 -0.31 11.81 3.79
N MET A 58 0.10 11.19 4.88
CA MET A 58 1.52 11.04 5.20
C MET A 58 2.27 10.24 4.16
N VAL A 59 1.67 9.16 3.66
CA VAL A 59 2.25 8.38 2.57
C VAL A 59 2.43 9.26 1.33
N LYS A 60 1.39 9.98 0.93
CA LYS A 60 1.45 10.85 -0.25
C LYS A 60 2.58 11.87 -0.15
N LEU A 61 2.74 12.47 1.03
CA LEU A 61 3.83 13.43 1.25
C LEU A 61 5.20 12.77 1.17
N ALA A 62 5.34 11.58 1.73
CA ALA A 62 6.62 10.88 1.76
C ALA A 62 7.11 10.46 0.36
N ILE A 63 6.20 10.17 -0.56
CA ILE A 63 6.55 9.67 -1.88
C ILE A 63 6.34 10.68 -3.01
N ALA A 64 5.96 11.92 -2.68
CA ALA A 64 5.56 12.94 -3.67
C ALA A 64 6.56 13.14 -4.80
N GLU A 65 7.86 13.06 -4.51
CA GLU A 65 8.91 13.29 -5.50
C GLU A 65 9.70 12.03 -5.87
N LYS A 66 9.12 10.85 -5.59
CA LYS A 66 9.80 9.58 -5.85
C LYS A 66 9.15 8.89 -7.04
N PRO A 67 9.86 8.84 -8.20
CA PRO A 67 9.31 8.18 -9.39
C PRO A 67 9.11 6.68 -9.13
N GLY A 68 8.03 6.15 -9.67
CA GLY A 68 7.70 4.74 -9.52
C GLY A 68 6.90 4.40 -8.26
N PHE A 69 6.66 5.38 -7.38
CA PHE A 69 5.85 5.17 -6.18
C PHE A 69 4.52 5.88 -6.33
N ALA A 70 3.45 5.22 -5.89
CA ALA A 70 2.11 5.79 -5.87
C ALA A 70 1.41 5.41 -4.56
N ALA A 71 0.47 6.22 -4.13
CA ALA A 71 -0.35 5.93 -2.95
C ALA A 71 -1.70 5.39 -3.42
N SER A 72 -2.23 4.39 -2.71
CA SER A 72 -3.52 3.80 -3.04
C SER A 72 -4.43 3.80 -1.84
N SER A 73 -5.68 4.23 -2.05
CA SER A 73 -6.73 4.20 -1.03
C SER A 73 -7.58 2.94 -1.12
N PHE A 74 -7.16 1.96 -1.90
CA PHE A 74 -7.99 0.80 -2.22
C PHE A 74 -8.51 0.06 -0.99
N GLU A 75 -7.64 -0.19 -0.01
CA GLU A 75 -8.07 -0.85 1.22
C GLU A 75 -8.86 0.08 2.13
N ILE A 76 -8.51 1.36 2.16
CA ILE A 76 -9.23 2.34 2.97
C ILE A 76 -10.69 2.45 2.52
N ASP A 77 -10.92 2.38 1.21
CA ASP A 77 -12.24 2.54 0.64
C ASP A 77 -13.13 1.29 0.80
N ARG A 78 -12.56 0.18 1.22
CA ARG A 78 -13.32 -1.05 1.45
C ARG A 78 -13.89 -1.08 2.86
N ALA A 79 -15.12 -1.57 3.00
CA ALA A 79 -15.77 -1.67 4.29
C ALA A 79 -15.21 -2.84 5.12
N GLY A 80 -15.10 -2.63 6.45
CA GLY A 80 -14.69 -3.67 7.37
C GLY A 80 -13.20 -3.95 7.40
N PHE A 81 -12.84 -5.08 7.98
CA PHE A 81 -11.44 -5.50 8.05
C PHE A 81 -10.95 -5.95 6.68
N THR A 82 -9.67 -5.70 6.39
CA THR A 82 -9.05 -6.06 5.12
C THR A 82 -8.00 -7.15 5.34
N TYR A 83 -8.01 -8.14 4.44
CA TYR A 83 -7.05 -9.24 4.44
C TYR A 83 -6.29 -9.22 3.12
N THR A 84 -5.00 -9.49 3.17
CA THR A 84 -4.13 -9.42 2.00
C THR A 84 -4.63 -10.28 0.84
N ALA A 85 -5.04 -11.52 1.11
CA ALA A 85 -5.51 -12.40 0.04
C ALA A 85 -6.73 -11.84 -0.68
N ASP A 86 -7.68 -11.27 0.08
CA ASP A 86 -8.89 -10.67 -0.50
C ASP A 86 -8.55 -9.42 -1.30
N THR A 87 -7.64 -8.61 -0.80
CA THR A 87 -7.19 -7.40 -1.50
C THR A 87 -6.53 -7.75 -2.82
N MET A 88 -5.62 -8.73 -2.82
CA MET A 88 -4.92 -9.11 -4.05
C MET A 88 -5.89 -9.68 -5.08
N ALA A 89 -6.87 -10.47 -4.65
CA ALA A 89 -7.90 -11.00 -5.55
C ALA A 89 -8.75 -9.88 -6.14
N ALA A 90 -9.14 -8.91 -5.32
CA ALA A 90 -9.95 -7.77 -5.78
C ALA A 90 -9.17 -6.89 -6.76
N LEU A 91 -7.88 -6.67 -6.53
CA LEU A 91 -7.03 -5.92 -7.45
C LEU A 91 -6.92 -6.60 -8.80
N ALA A 92 -6.77 -7.92 -8.82
CA ALA A 92 -6.68 -8.69 -10.06
C ALA A 92 -7.96 -8.56 -10.89
N ILE A 93 -9.11 -8.48 -10.24
CA ILE A 93 -10.39 -8.30 -10.91
C ILE A 93 -10.54 -6.87 -11.44
N LYS A 94 -10.17 -5.88 -10.61
CA LYS A 94 -10.35 -4.47 -10.97
C LYS A 94 -9.37 -4.02 -12.07
N TYR A 95 -8.15 -4.54 -12.05
CA TYR A 95 -7.09 -4.17 -12.98
C TYR A 95 -6.53 -5.41 -13.67
N PRO A 96 -7.31 -6.05 -14.56
CA PRO A 96 -6.86 -7.30 -15.19
C PRO A 96 -5.65 -7.13 -16.10
N GLU A 97 -5.35 -5.90 -16.50
CA GLU A 97 -4.19 -5.58 -17.34
C GLU A 97 -2.87 -5.54 -16.57
N HIS A 98 -2.90 -5.55 -15.23
CA HIS A 98 -1.71 -5.47 -14.40
C HIS A 98 -1.39 -6.79 -13.72
N GLU A 99 -0.10 -7.02 -13.45
CA GLU A 99 0.37 -8.10 -12.60
C GLU A 99 0.72 -7.51 -11.23
N PHE A 100 0.18 -8.08 -10.17
CA PHE A 100 0.40 -7.58 -8.81
C PHE A 100 1.27 -8.53 -8.00
N TYR A 101 2.21 -7.97 -7.26
CA TYR A 101 3.11 -8.69 -6.37
C TYR A 101 3.02 -8.09 -4.98
N PHE A 102 2.85 -8.91 -3.97
CA PHE A 102 2.81 -8.42 -2.59
C PHE A 102 4.21 -8.35 -2.01
N ILE A 103 4.53 -7.21 -1.44
CA ILE A 103 5.85 -6.95 -0.85
C ILE A 103 5.82 -7.21 0.65
#